data_c4b96840e017d4e964e9c170f05f32fa
#
_entry.id   c4b96840e017d4e964e9c170f05f32fa
#
_cell.length_a   1.000
_cell.length_b   1.000
_cell.length_c   1.000
_cell.angle_alpha   90.00
_cell.angle_beta   90.00
_cell.angle_gamma   90.00
#
_symmetry.space_group_name_H-M   'P 1'
#
loop_
_entity.id
_entity.type
_entity.pdbx_description
1 polymer ?
#
loop_
_entity_poly.entity_id
_entity_poly.type
_entity_poly.pdbx_seq_one_letter_code
_entity_poly.pdbx_strand_id
1 'polypeptide(L)'
;MCLREWQINNRNLFNMNNIFRRASNVAHYLAKALPTDWYWLKRSVKYSMLYRGEEYLANRLLIMGHSVEKGITMPNRRYGFGYGVVRLLISLCQEYRAQYGSEKEAFQIALDDLREYLQIHQEANFELPEDIEEGIRKLMAFKTGTEVDCKMVTKEEFFAYSDFSSFAHSRHTSRWFSDEDISDETIESVIELANTAPSACNRQSVRVKCVSGEKKNEILGLQNGNRGFGEKINKLLVVTFLQPSWEYDIQSAGYLDAGIYTMNILYALHYHQLCACTLNAHFEVKNIEKVQQILNLSPLEVPTVFIGVGKPMEKMMIAKSERIGVDKIIDFLK
;
A
#
# COMPACT_ATOMS: atom_id res chain seq x y z
N MET A 1 -57.08 -5.46 -32.43
CA MET A 1 -56.62 -4.15 -31.99
C MET A 1 -56.24 -4.08 -30.49
N CYS A 2 -56.64 -5.04 -29.68
CA CYS A 2 -56.49 -4.98 -28.19
C CYS A 2 -55.15 -5.46 -27.60
N LEU A 3 -54.38 -6.35 -28.26
CA LEU A 3 -53.11 -6.91 -27.69
C LEU A 3 -51.88 -6.03 -27.86
N ARG A 4 -51.81 -5.22 -28.94
CA ARG A 4 -50.69 -4.29 -29.17
C ARG A 4 -50.77 -3.07 -28.24
N GLU A 5 -51.92 -2.54 -27.98
CA GLU A 5 -52.13 -1.40 -27.06
C GLU A 5 -51.87 -1.79 -25.61
N TRP A 6 -52.23 -3.02 -25.23
CA TRP A 6 -51.91 -3.55 -23.88
C TRP A 6 -50.42 -3.75 -23.65
N GLN A 7 -49.67 -4.23 -24.67
CA GLN A 7 -48.22 -4.37 -24.61
C GLN A 7 -47.47 -3.03 -24.59
N ILE A 8 -47.97 -2.03 -25.27
CA ILE A 8 -47.38 -0.66 -25.30
C ILE A 8 -47.61 0.03 -23.95
N ASN A 9 -48.82 -0.07 -23.41
CA ASN A 9 -49.14 0.51 -22.10
C ASN A 9 -48.36 -0.16 -20.94
N ASN A 10 -48.22 -1.47 -20.97
CA ASN A 10 -47.40 -2.17 -19.97
C ASN A 10 -45.91 -1.89 -20.08
N ARG A 11 -45.37 -1.72 -21.30
CA ARG A 11 -43.97 -1.28 -21.47
C ARG A 11 -43.73 0.13 -20.96
N ASN A 12 -44.67 1.04 -21.18
CA ASN A 12 -44.58 2.39 -20.68
C ASN A 12 -44.73 2.50 -19.17
N LEU A 13 -45.63 1.73 -18.56
CA LEU A 13 -45.78 1.60 -17.11
C LEU A 13 -44.53 0.96 -16.45
N PHE A 14 -43.95 -0.05 -17.11
CA PHE A 14 -42.72 -0.67 -16.66
C PHE A 14 -41.52 0.27 -16.73
N ASN A 15 -41.46 1.07 -17.80
CA ASN A 15 -40.45 2.14 -17.93
C ASN A 15 -40.64 3.28 -16.93
N MET A 16 -41.87 3.73 -16.72
CA MET A 16 -42.16 4.76 -15.72
C MET A 16 -41.82 4.30 -14.30
N ASN A 17 -42.20 3.08 -13.91
CA ASN A 17 -41.86 2.51 -12.62
C ASN A 17 -40.33 2.40 -12.42
N ASN A 18 -39.57 2.07 -13.48
CA ASN A 18 -38.11 2.05 -13.43
C ASN A 18 -37.52 3.47 -13.30
N ILE A 19 -38.11 4.47 -13.95
CA ILE A 19 -37.66 5.86 -13.83
C ILE A 19 -37.94 6.39 -12.42
N PHE A 20 -39.15 6.15 -11.87
CA PHE A 20 -39.50 6.53 -10.50
C PHE A 20 -38.61 5.83 -9.47
N ARG A 21 -38.34 4.55 -9.67
CA ARG A 21 -37.43 3.78 -8.78
C ARG A 21 -36.00 4.32 -8.84
N ARG A 22 -35.49 4.67 -10.04
CA ARG A 22 -34.17 5.30 -10.19
C ARG A 22 -34.12 6.68 -9.54
N ALA A 23 -35.14 7.51 -9.75
CA ALA A 23 -35.24 8.82 -9.12
C ALA A 23 -35.33 8.72 -7.59
N SER A 24 -36.10 7.76 -7.06
CA SER A 24 -36.17 7.46 -5.63
C SER A 24 -34.82 7.02 -5.07
N ASN A 25 -34.08 6.16 -5.78
CA ASN A 25 -32.75 5.74 -5.37
C ASN A 25 -31.76 6.90 -5.34
N VAL A 26 -31.78 7.77 -6.36
CA VAL A 26 -30.96 8.98 -6.38
C VAL A 26 -31.31 9.92 -5.24
N ALA A 27 -32.60 10.16 -5.00
CA ALA A 27 -33.06 11.00 -3.90
C ALA A 27 -32.67 10.42 -2.54
N HIS A 28 -32.75 9.10 -2.39
CA HIS A 28 -32.29 8.39 -1.17
C HIS A 28 -30.78 8.55 -0.96
N TYR A 29 -29.98 8.38 -2.05
CA TYR A 29 -28.53 8.61 -2.01
C TYR A 29 -28.21 10.05 -1.59
N LEU A 30 -28.84 11.03 -2.23
CA LEU A 30 -28.62 12.45 -1.90
C LEU A 30 -29.02 12.78 -0.45
N ALA A 31 -30.08 12.16 0.06
CA ALA A 31 -30.56 12.39 1.43
C ALA A 31 -29.76 11.69 2.51
N LYS A 32 -29.18 10.52 2.23
CA LYS A 32 -28.51 9.65 3.21
C LYS A 32 -27.00 9.60 3.05
N ALA A 33 -26.51 9.33 1.86
CA ALA A 33 -25.08 9.15 1.61
C ALA A 33 -24.34 10.49 1.51
N LEU A 34 -24.86 11.45 0.75
CA LEU A 34 -24.19 12.72 0.53
C LEU A 34 -23.87 13.50 1.84
N PRO A 35 -24.76 13.56 2.87
CA PRO A 35 -24.39 14.19 4.12
C PRO A 35 -23.26 13.48 4.85
N THR A 36 -23.20 12.15 4.78
CA THR A 36 -22.12 11.34 5.35
C THR A 36 -20.81 11.57 4.62
N ASP A 37 -20.84 11.53 3.28
CA ASP A 37 -19.66 11.80 2.44
C ASP A 37 -19.14 13.23 2.67
N TRP A 38 -20.03 14.21 2.79
CA TRP A 38 -19.69 15.60 3.10
C TRP A 38 -19.11 15.76 4.51
N TYR A 39 -19.62 15.03 5.50
CA TYR A 39 -19.04 14.99 6.84
C TYR A 39 -17.59 14.47 6.80
N TRP A 40 -17.37 13.34 6.13
CA TRP A 40 -16.04 12.76 6.02
C TRP A 40 -15.08 13.62 5.19
N LEU A 41 -15.56 14.26 4.12
CA LEU A 41 -14.77 15.21 3.34
C LEU A 41 -14.30 16.40 4.20
N LYS A 42 -15.21 17.03 4.93
CA LYS A 42 -14.86 18.13 5.85
C LYS A 42 -13.85 17.69 6.92
N ARG A 43 -14.05 16.51 7.46
CA ARG A 43 -13.17 15.93 8.46
C ARG A 43 -11.79 15.64 7.86
N SER A 44 -11.72 15.09 6.67
CA SER A 44 -10.49 14.85 5.93
C SER A 44 -9.74 16.15 5.67
N VAL A 45 -10.40 17.20 5.18
CA VAL A 45 -9.79 18.52 5.00
C VAL A 45 -9.21 19.03 6.32
N LYS A 46 -9.99 18.99 7.41
CA LYS A 46 -9.57 19.50 8.72
C LYS A 46 -8.36 18.75 9.27
N TYR A 47 -8.37 17.43 9.26
CA TYR A 47 -7.39 16.61 9.97
C TYR A 47 -6.26 16.07 9.08
N SER A 48 -6.46 15.93 7.77
CA SER A 48 -5.39 15.52 6.87
C SER A 48 -4.64 16.69 6.23
N MET A 49 -5.34 17.78 5.91
CA MET A 49 -4.73 18.90 5.20
C MET A 49 -4.32 20.06 6.10
N LEU A 50 -5.09 20.37 7.15
CA LEU A 50 -4.87 21.55 7.98
C LEU A 50 -4.21 21.25 9.32
N TYR A 51 -4.37 20.04 9.86
CA TYR A 51 -3.74 19.64 11.12
C TYR A 51 -2.22 19.54 10.97
N ARG A 52 -1.48 20.13 11.92
CA ARG A 52 0.00 20.16 11.96
C ARG A 52 0.54 19.83 13.35
N GLY A 53 -0.20 19.07 14.14
CA GLY A 53 0.21 18.64 15.48
C GLY A 53 1.21 17.48 15.48
N GLU A 54 1.41 16.90 16.66
CA GLU A 54 2.40 15.83 16.89
C GLU A 54 2.24 14.65 15.92
N GLU A 55 1.02 14.16 15.76
CA GLU A 55 0.76 12.99 14.90
C GLU A 55 1.10 13.26 13.43
N TYR A 56 0.91 14.50 12.97
CA TYR A 56 1.32 14.89 11.63
C TYR A 56 2.84 14.83 11.47
N LEU A 57 3.59 15.39 12.39
CA LEU A 57 5.05 15.40 12.35
C LEU A 57 5.60 13.97 12.54
N ALA A 58 5.07 13.20 13.49
CA ALA A 58 5.42 11.80 13.69
C ALA A 58 5.23 10.97 12.40
N ASN A 59 4.08 11.12 11.74
CA ASN A 59 3.81 10.44 10.48
C ASN A 59 4.77 10.88 9.36
N ARG A 60 5.14 12.17 9.31
CA ARG A 60 6.14 12.67 8.36
C ARG A 60 7.52 12.06 8.59
N LEU A 61 7.93 11.89 9.86
CA LEU A 61 9.17 11.18 10.19
C LEU A 61 9.15 9.76 9.64
N LEU A 62 8.09 8.99 9.91
CA LEU A 62 7.96 7.61 9.44
C LEU A 62 7.96 7.49 7.91
N ILE A 63 7.25 8.39 7.20
CA ILE A 63 7.21 8.38 5.73
C ILE A 63 8.58 8.69 5.13
N MET A 64 9.27 9.70 5.65
CA MET A 64 10.59 10.09 5.14
C MET A 64 11.65 9.06 5.52
N GLY A 65 11.60 8.52 6.74
CA GLY A 65 12.45 7.42 7.20
C GLY A 65 12.28 6.19 6.30
N HIS A 66 11.06 5.74 6.06
CA HIS A 66 10.79 4.64 5.12
C HIS A 66 11.34 4.89 3.71
N SER A 67 11.36 6.13 3.25
CA SER A 67 11.96 6.47 1.94
C SER A 67 13.49 6.28 1.95
N VAL A 68 14.15 6.54 3.07
CA VAL A 68 15.59 6.28 3.29
C VAL A 68 15.83 4.77 3.37
N GLU A 69 15.08 4.06 4.24
CA GLU A 69 15.11 2.61 4.41
C GLU A 69 14.93 1.86 3.08
N LYS A 70 13.94 2.30 2.27
CA LYS A 70 13.73 1.76 0.92
C LYS A 70 14.99 1.93 0.05
N GLY A 71 15.65 3.07 0.10
CA GLY A 71 16.89 3.31 -0.63
C GLY A 71 18.03 2.40 -0.18
N ILE A 72 18.14 2.17 1.14
CA ILE A 72 19.13 1.25 1.75
C ILE A 72 18.92 -0.19 1.24
N THR A 73 17.68 -0.63 1.12
CA THR A 73 17.33 -2.03 0.79
C THR A 73 17.21 -2.32 -0.71
N MET A 74 17.53 -1.36 -1.59
CA MET A 74 17.42 -1.56 -3.04
C MET A 74 18.50 -2.54 -3.56
N PRO A 75 18.14 -3.45 -4.50
CA PRO A 75 19.08 -4.41 -5.10
C PRO A 75 20.32 -3.74 -5.73
N ASN A 76 20.09 -2.63 -6.42
CA ASN A 76 21.13 -1.85 -7.11
C ASN A 76 21.30 -0.49 -6.42
N ARG A 77 21.51 -0.52 -5.09
CA ARG A 77 21.69 0.69 -4.30
C ARG A 77 22.81 1.56 -4.86
N ARG A 78 22.51 2.83 -5.07
CA ARG A 78 23.50 3.85 -5.42
C ARG A 78 23.87 4.61 -4.16
N TYR A 79 25.15 4.78 -3.90
CA TYR A 79 25.58 5.66 -2.82
C TYR A 79 25.29 7.12 -3.17
N GLY A 80 25.07 7.95 -2.16
CA GLY A 80 24.62 9.33 -2.34
C GLY A 80 23.17 9.50 -2.78
N PHE A 81 22.34 8.46 -2.60
CA PHE A 81 20.92 8.56 -2.93
C PHE A 81 20.16 9.48 -1.96
N GLY A 82 19.12 10.11 -2.43
CA GLY A 82 18.07 10.72 -1.61
C GLY A 82 18.47 11.94 -0.78
N TYR A 83 19.50 12.70 -1.11
CA TYR A 83 19.95 13.87 -0.33
C TYR A 83 18.83 14.82 0.08
N GLY A 84 17.87 15.10 -0.82
CA GLY A 84 16.73 15.96 -0.49
C GLY A 84 15.82 15.36 0.59
N VAL A 85 15.60 14.05 0.55
CA VAL A 85 14.80 13.32 1.55
C VAL A 85 15.52 13.29 2.88
N VAL A 86 16.83 13.01 2.88
CA VAL A 86 17.65 12.95 4.10
C VAL A 86 17.72 14.32 4.77
N ARG A 87 17.94 15.40 4.03
CA ARG A 87 17.91 16.77 4.56
C ARG A 87 16.55 17.13 5.18
N LEU A 88 15.48 16.74 4.50
CA LEU A 88 14.12 16.94 5.02
C LEU A 88 13.91 16.12 6.30
N LEU A 89 14.34 14.86 6.34
CA LEU A 89 14.22 14.02 7.54
C LEU A 89 15.02 14.60 8.72
N ILE A 90 16.24 15.07 8.49
CA ILE A 90 17.05 15.78 9.51
C ILE A 90 16.28 16.99 10.05
N SER A 91 15.75 17.84 9.16
CA SER A 91 14.98 19.02 9.55
C SER A 91 13.73 18.66 10.35
N LEU A 92 12.98 17.64 9.92
CA LEU A 92 11.80 17.15 10.64
C LEU A 92 12.16 16.57 12.02
N CYS A 93 13.28 15.86 12.14
CA CYS A 93 13.77 15.38 13.43
C CYS A 93 14.10 16.54 14.38
N GLN A 94 14.75 17.58 13.88
CA GLN A 94 15.07 18.78 14.67
C GLN A 94 13.79 19.50 15.13
N GLU A 95 12.83 19.67 14.23
CA GLU A 95 11.54 20.28 14.54
C GLU A 95 10.75 19.46 15.56
N TYR A 96 10.63 18.15 15.32
CA TYR A 96 9.91 17.25 16.21
C TYR A 96 10.50 17.24 17.62
N ARG A 97 11.82 17.10 17.72
CA ARG A 97 12.51 17.13 19.00
C ARG A 97 12.29 18.44 19.75
N ALA A 98 12.35 19.57 19.07
CA ALA A 98 12.15 20.89 19.68
C ALA A 98 10.75 21.07 20.26
N GLN A 99 9.73 20.44 19.65
CA GLN A 99 8.33 20.58 20.06
C GLN A 99 7.87 19.49 21.02
N TYR A 100 8.34 18.24 20.84
CA TYR A 100 7.76 17.05 21.49
C TYR A 100 8.80 16.19 22.24
N GLY A 101 10.08 16.54 22.18
CA GLY A 101 11.16 15.79 22.84
C GLY A 101 11.74 14.67 21.99
N SER A 102 12.70 13.94 22.57
CA SER A 102 13.46 12.88 21.88
C SER A 102 13.01 11.45 22.21
N GLU A 103 12.17 11.28 23.23
CA GLU A 103 11.83 9.94 23.76
C GLU A 103 10.70 9.23 22.97
N LYS A 104 10.17 9.89 21.97
CA LYS A 104 9.04 9.35 21.18
C LYS A 104 9.51 8.37 20.14
N GLU A 105 8.77 7.27 20.01
CA GLU A 105 9.08 6.14 19.14
C GLU A 105 9.30 6.53 17.67
N ALA A 106 8.41 7.33 17.09
CA ALA A 106 8.57 7.78 15.70
C ALA A 106 9.88 8.56 15.45
N PHE A 107 10.33 9.32 16.46
CA PHE A 107 11.62 10.01 16.39
C PHE A 107 12.78 9.02 16.46
N GLN A 108 12.73 8.02 17.35
CA GLN A 108 13.77 7.01 17.49
C GLN A 108 13.89 6.13 16.24
N ILE A 109 12.75 5.74 15.62
CA ILE A 109 12.73 5.02 14.33
C ILE A 109 13.42 5.83 13.23
N ALA A 110 13.09 7.12 13.14
CA ALA A 110 13.74 8.00 12.15
C ALA A 110 15.25 8.16 12.38
N LEU A 111 15.69 8.11 13.64
CA LEU A 111 17.11 8.12 13.97
C LEU A 111 17.82 6.84 13.53
N ASP A 112 17.17 5.68 13.62
CA ASP A 112 17.74 4.42 13.11
C ASP A 112 17.92 4.45 11.59
N ASP A 113 16.95 5.03 10.85
CA ASP A 113 17.07 5.20 9.41
C ASP A 113 18.26 6.11 9.03
N LEU A 114 18.41 7.22 9.76
CA LEU A 114 19.52 8.15 9.53
C LEU A 114 20.88 7.55 9.92
N ARG A 115 20.95 6.82 11.05
CA ARG A 115 22.15 6.13 11.49
C ARG A 115 22.62 5.11 10.46
N GLU A 116 21.72 4.25 10.02
CA GLU A 116 22.01 3.22 9.02
C GLU A 116 22.43 3.84 7.69
N TYR A 117 21.76 4.94 7.29
CA TYR A 117 22.16 5.70 6.10
C TYR A 117 23.62 6.19 6.21
N LEU A 118 24.01 6.76 7.33
CA LEU A 118 25.38 7.19 7.56
C LEU A 118 26.36 5.99 7.53
N GLN A 119 26.02 4.91 8.23
CA GLN A 119 26.85 3.73 8.34
C GLN A 119 27.17 3.09 7.00
N ILE A 120 26.16 2.85 6.14
CA ILE A 120 26.37 2.21 4.84
C ILE A 120 27.26 3.05 3.90
N HIS A 121 27.24 4.39 4.02
CA HIS A 121 28.11 5.26 3.23
C HIS A 121 29.54 5.25 3.75
N GLN A 122 29.72 5.19 5.09
CA GLN A 122 31.04 5.04 5.71
C GLN A 122 31.70 3.70 5.38
N GLU A 123 30.95 2.60 5.46
CA GLU A 123 31.43 1.26 5.09
C GLU A 123 31.87 1.19 3.61
N ALA A 124 31.20 1.96 2.76
CA ALA A 124 31.54 2.07 1.33
C ALA A 124 32.66 3.08 1.03
N ASN A 125 33.21 3.77 2.04
CA ASN A 125 34.14 4.89 1.88
C ASN A 125 33.58 5.98 0.93
N PHE A 126 32.28 6.24 0.99
CA PHE A 126 31.60 7.25 0.19
C PHE A 126 31.42 8.54 1.00
N GLU A 127 31.96 9.64 0.49
CA GLU A 127 31.84 10.94 1.14
C GLU A 127 30.44 11.55 0.98
N LEU A 128 29.77 11.76 2.08
CA LEU A 128 28.49 12.48 2.12
C LEU A 128 28.73 14.00 2.14
N PRO A 129 27.77 14.81 1.66
CA PRO A 129 27.80 16.25 1.89
C PRO A 129 27.90 16.55 3.41
N GLU A 130 28.77 17.52 3.77
CA GLU A 130 29.08 17.89 5.15
C GLU A 130 27.82 18.20 5.97
N ASP A 131 26.86 18.93 5.38
CA ASP A 131 25.60 19.28 6.02
C ASP A 131 24.74 18.07 6.41
N ILE A 132 24.78 17.00 5.61
CA ILE A 132 24.09 15.75 5.87
C ILE A 132 24.82 14.98 6.99
N GLU A 133 26.10 14.76 6.83
CA GLU A 133 26.88 13.99 7.79
C GLU A 133 26.85 14.63 9.19
N GLU A 134 27.12 15.94 9.25
CA GLU A 134 27.07 16.68 10.52
C GLU A 134 25.66 16.72 11.12
N GLY A 135 24.63 16.90 10.27
CA GLY A 135 23.23 16.90 10.69
C GLY A 135 22.82 15.57 11.34
N ILE A 136 23.22 14.45 10.76
CA ILE A 136 22.96 13.11 11.32
C ILE A 136 23.74 12.95 12.63
N ARG A 137 25.04 13.23 12.66
CA ARG A 137 25.87 13.08 13.85
C ARG A 137 25.33 13.85 15.06
N LYS A 138 24.83 15.07 14.84
CA LYS A 138 24.21 15.88 15.90
C LYS A 138 22.93 15.24 16.45
N LEU A 139 22.16 14.57 15.61
CA LEU A 139 20.93 13.89 16.02
C LEU A 139 21.23 12.58 16.77
N MET A 140 22.32 11.88 16.48
CA MET A 140 22.69 10.63 17.16
C MET A 140 22.90 10.81 18.68
N ALA A 141 23.19 12.01 19.16
CA ALA A 141 23.26 12.31 20.59
C ALA A 141 21.91 12.09 21.32
N PHE A 142 20.80 11.96 20.58
CA PHE A 142 19.45 11.76 21.13
C PHE A 142 18.91 10.35 20.84
N LYS A 143 19.71 9.46 20.23
CA LYS A 143 19.34 8.07 20.02
C LYS A 143 19.34 7.31 21.34
N THR A 144 18.23 6.62 21.61
CA THR A 144 18.04 5.78 22.79
C THR A 144 17.52 4.40 22.35
N GLY A 145 17.64 3.44 23.25
CA GLY A 145 17.15 2.06 22.98
C GLY A 145 18.05 1.24 22.04
N THR A 146 17.52 0.11 21.63
CA THR A 146 18.22 -0.84 20.76
C THR A 146 18.23 -0.31 19.32
N GLU A 147 19.37 -0.47 18.66
CA GLU A 147 19.51 -0.17 17.24
C GLU A 147 18.87 -1.29 16.41
N VAL A 148 18.15 -0.91 15.37
CA VAL A 148 17.51 -1.85 14.44
C VAL A 148 17.98 -1.54 13.03
N ASP A 149 18.51 -2.56 12.36
CA ASP A 149 19.04 -2.46 11.00
C ASP A 149 18.25 -3.30 10.00
N CYS A 150 18.33 -2.90 8.74
CA CYS A 150 17.93 -3.75 7.63
C CYS A 150 18.85 -4.98 7.56
N LYS A 151 18.29 -6.12 7.17
CA LYS A 151 19.03 -7.38 7.17
C LYS A 151 19.16 -7.96 5.78
N MET A 152 20.37 -8.41 5.47
CA MET A 152 20.58 -9.36 4.37
C MET A 152 20.24 -10.76 4.88
N VAL A 153 19.34 -11.44 4.19
CA VAL A 153 18.90 -12.79 4.53
C VAL A 153 19.05 -13.72 3.34
N THR A 154 19.25 -15.00 3.58
CA THR A 154 19.15 -16.02 2.54
C THR A 154 17.69 -16.30 2.22
N LYS A 155 17.44 -16.96 1.08
CA LYS A 155 16.12 -17.42 0.70
C LYS A 155 15.51 -18.36 1.75
N GLU A 156 16.33 -19.28 2.28
CA GLU A 156 15.94 -20.24 3.30
C GLU A 156 15.54 -19.54 4.60
N GLU A 157 16.32 -18.54 5.05
CA GLU A 157 16.00 -17.75 6.24
C GLU A 157 14.71 -16.94 6.06
N PHE A 158 14.47 -16.39 4.87
CA PHE A 158 13.26 -15.62 4.58
C PHE A 158 11.97 -16.44 4.66
N PHE A 159 12.04 -17.72 4.29
CA PHE A 159 10.89 -18.64 4.32
C PHE A 159 10.94 -19.66 5.46
N ALA A 160 11.79 -19.45 6.47
CA ALA A 160 11.83 -20.29 7.65
C ALA A 160 10.72 -19.92 8.63
N TYR A 161 9.71 -20.78 8.74
CA TYR A 161 8.62 -20.65 9.71
C TYR A 161 8.08 -22.03 10.10
N SER A 162 7.59 -22.16 11.34
CA SER A 162 7.09 -23.41 11.90
C SER A 162 5.59 -23.36 12.27
N ASP A 163 5.08 -22.19 12.57
CA ASP A 163 3.71 -21.93 13.00
C ASP A 163 3.21 -20.58 12.44
N PHE A 164 1.95 -20.24 12.70
CA PHE A 164 1.37 -19.00 12.18
C PHE A 164 2.05 -17.73 12.70
N SER A 165 2.50 -17.72 13.95
CA SER A 165 3.20 -16.55 14.50
C SER A 165 4.52 -16.33 13.78
N SER A 166 5.36 -17.35 13.67
CA SER A 166 6.63 -17.29 12.94
C SER A 166 6.42 -16.98 11.46
N PHE A 167 5.38 -17.56 10.84
CA PHE A 167 4.98 -17.27 9.46
C PHE A 167 4.61 -15.79 9.25
N ALA A 168 3.77 -15.23 10.12
CA ALA A 168 3.35 -13.84 10.01
C ALA A 168 4.52 -12.86 10.21
N HIS A 169 5.46 -13.18 11.13
CA HIS A 169 6.65 -12.38 11.38
C HIS A 169 7.69 -12.50 10.24
N SER A 170 7.83 -13.66 9.61
CA SER A 170 8.79 -13.87 8.51
C SER A 170 8.38 -13.15 7.22
N ARG A 171 7.08 -12.85 7.02
CA ARG A 171 6.60 -12.18 5.83
C ARG A 171 7.04 -10.69 5.81
N HIS A 172 7.93 -10.36 4.91
CA HIS A 172 8.35 -8.98 4.65
C HIS A 172 8.04 -8.56 3.21
N THR A 173 8.01 -7.25 2.96
CA THR A 173 8.03 -6.72 1.59
C THR A 173 9.43 -6.93 1.01
N SER A 174 9.50 -7.63 -0.12
CA SER A 174 10.75 -7.77 -0.86
C SER A 174 10.67 -7.07 -2.22
N ARG A 175 11.80 -6.52 -2.65
CA ARG A 175 12.02 -5.92 -3.97
C ARG A 175 13.15 -6.64 -4.72
N TRP A 176 13.57 -7.78 -4.18
CA TRP A 176 14.63 -8.63 -4.70
C TRP A 176 14.00 -9.83 -5.41
N PHE A 177 13.77 -9.66 -6.70
CA PHE A 177 13.15 -10.66 -7.56
C PHE A 177 14.19 -11.28 -8.48
N SER A 178 14.19 -12.62 -8.59
CA SER A 178 14.96 -13.34 -9.59
C SER A 178 14.30 -13.22 -10.98
N ASP A 179 15.01 -13.64 -12.02
CA ASP A 179 14.51 -13.64 -13.39
C ASP A 179 13.65 -14.88 -13.72
N GLU A 180 13.41 -15.75 -12.72
CA GLU A 180 12.61 -16.95 -12.91
C GLU A 180 11.13 -16.62 -13.09
N ASP A 181 10.50 -17.31 -14.06
CA ASP A 181 9.07 -17.12 -14.31
C ASP A 181 8.19 -17.80 -13.24
N ILE A 182 7.01 -17.23 -13.06
CA ILE A 182 5.96 -17.78 -12.20
C ILE A 182 4.84 -18.25 -13.11
N SER A 183 4.48 -19.53 -13.01
CA SER A 183 3.39 -20.07 -13.79
C SER A 183 2.02 -19.51 -13.37
N ASP A 184 1.06 -19.53 -14.27
CA ASP A 184 -0.30 -19.07 -13.98
C ASP A 184 -0.99 -19.98 -12.96
N GLU A 185 -0.69 -21.31 -12.97
CA GLU A 185 -1.18 -22.28 -11.99
C GLU A 185 -0.70 -21.97 -10.57
N THR A 186 0.53 -21.47 -10.42
CA THR A 186 1.03 -21.00 -9.12
C THR A 186 0.22 -19.79 -8.63
N ILE A 187 -0.09 -18.86 -9.52
CA ILE A 187 -0.93 -17.70 -9.17
C ILE A 187 -2.36 -18.13 -8.84
N GLU A 188 -2.92 -19.08 -9.59
CA GLU A 188 -4.25 -19.66 -9.28
C GLU A 188 -4.28 -20.24 -7.87
N SER A 189 -3.28 -21.05 -7.49
CA SER A 189 -3.15 -21.61 -6.13
C SER A 189 -3.02 -20.53 -5.05
N VAL A 190 -2.30 -19.44 -5.34
CA VAL A 190 -2.20 -18.28 -4.46
C VAL A 190 -3.58 -17.63 -4.26
N ILE A 191 -4.34 -17.45 -5.34
CA ILE A 191 -5.67 -16.82 -5.27
C ILE A 191 -6.68 -17.75 -4.61
N GLU A 192 -6.61 -19.06 -4.84
CA GLU A 192 -7.43 -20.06 -4.14
C GLU A 192 -7.26 -19.94 -2.62
N LEU A 193 -6.00 -19.93 -2.15
CA LEU A 193 -5.71 -19.76 -0.73
C LEU A 193 -6.17 -18.37 -0.22
N ALA A 194 -5.94 -17.32 -0.99
CA ALA A 194 -6.35 -15.97 -0.62
C ALA A 194 -7.88 -15.81 -0.53
N ASN A 195 -8.63 -16.62 -1.28
CA ASN A 195 -10.10 -16.60 -1.33
C ASN A 195 -10.78 -17.09 -0.03
N THR A 196 -10.00 -17.50 0.96
CA THR A 196 -10.46 -17.71 2.34
C THR A 196 -10.75 -16.41 3.09
N ALA A 197 -10.40 -15.24 2.53
CA ALA A 197 -10.68 -13.94 3.10
C ALA A 197 -12.19 -13.72 3.28
N PRO A 198 -12.65 -13.23 4.45
CA PRO A 198 -14.04 -12.86 4.62
C PRO A 198 -14.35 -11.58 3.81
N SER A 199 -15.62 -11.39 3.51
CA SER A 199 -16.12 -10.13 2.95
C SER A 199 -17.41 -9.71 3.68
N ALA A 200 -17.68 -8.42 3.74
CA ALA A 200 -18.87 -7.91 4.40
C ALA A 200 -20.13 -8.51 3.78
N CYS A 201 -20.99 -9.16 4.61
CA CYS A 201 -22.17 -9.90 4.19
C CYS A 201 -21.88 -10.95 3.08
N ASN A 202 -20.67 -11.48 3.04
CA ASN A 202 -20.22 -12.43 2.02
C ASN A 202 -20.42 -11.92 0.58
N ARG A 203 -20.23 -10.61 0.34
CA ARG A 203 -20.45 -9.99 -0.98
C ARG A 203 -19.49 -10.47 -2.05
N GLN A 204 -18.28 -10.89 -1.65
CA GLN A 204 -17.25 -11.43 -2.57
C GLN A 204 -17.03 -10.51 -3.78
N SER A 205 -16.97 -9.21 -3.52
CA SER A 205 -16.88 -8.17 -4.55
C SER A 205 -15.49 -8.03 -5.17
N VAL A 206 -14.46 -8.59 -4.53
CA VAL A 206 -13.07 -8.45 -4.96
C VAL A 206 -12.80 -9.24 -6.25
N ARG A 207 -12.00 -8.65 -7.12
CA ARG A 207 -11.46 -9.28 -8.34
C ARG A 207 -9.96 -9.04 -8.39
N VAL A 208 -9.24 -9.98 -9.01
CA VAL A 208 -7.79 -9.86 -9.21
C VAL A 208 -7.47 -10.04 -10.69
N LYS A 209 -6.73 -9.10 -11.25
CA LYS A 209 -6.16 -9.23 -12.60
C LYS A 209 -4.69 -9.58 -12.44
N CYS A 210 -4.27 -10.70 -13.02
CA CYS A 210 -2.86 -11.04 -13.13
C CYS A 210 -2.33 -10.53 -14.47
N VAL A 211 -1.28 -9.73 -14.44
CA VAL A 211 -0.73 -9.04 -15.61
C VAL A 211 0.75 -9.36 -15.75
N SER A 212 1.18 -9.72 -16.96
CA SER A 212 2.57 -10.00 -17.29
C SER A 212 2.98 -9.32 -18.60
N GLY A 213 4.23 -9.46 -19.00
CA GLY A 213 4.74 -9.00 -20.29
C GLY A 213 4.61 -7.47 -20.48
N GLU A 214 4.27 -7.07 -21.70
CA GLU A 214 4.24 -5.67 -22.11
C GLU A 214 3.20 -4.86 -21.34
N LYS A 215 1.99 -5.39 -21.16
CA LYS A 215 0.93 -4.72 -20.38
C LYS A 215 1.35 -4.39 -18.95
N LYS A 216 2.07 -5.33 -18.31
CA LYS A 216 2.64 -5.08 -16.98
C LYS A 216 3.61 -3.90 -17.01
N ASN A 217 4.49 -3.86 -18.01
CA ASN A 217 5.49 -2.80 -18.14
C ASN A 217 4.83 -1.43 -18.40
N GLU A 218 3.79 -1.38 -19.23
CA GLU A 218 3.00 -0.16 -19.46
C GLU A 218 2.38 0.37 -18.17
N ILE A 219 1.75 -0.51 -17.36
CA ILE A 219 1.14 -0.12 -16.08
C ILE A 219 2.20 0.36 -15.10
N LEU A 220 3.31 -0.35 -14.98
CA LEU A 220 4.42 0.02 -14.10
C LEU A 220 5.07 1.34 -14.53
N GLY A 221 5.07 1.66 -15.82
CA GLY A 221 5.49 2.97 -16.34
C GLY A 221 4.59 4.15 -15.91
N LEU A 222 3.31 3.88 -15.60
CA LEU A 222 2.39 4.87 -15.07
C LEU A 222 2.42 4.97 -13.54
N GLN A 223 2.86 3.89 -12.86
CA GLN A 223 2.91 3.77 -11.41
C GLN A 223 4.24 4.33 -10.87
N ASN A 224 4.21 5.17 -9.85
CA ASN A 224 5.38 5.91 -9.37
C ASN A 224 6.19 5.22 -8.25
N GLY A 225 5.71 4.10 -7.70
CA GLY A 225 6.30 3.42 -6.53
C GLY A 225 7.27 2.29 -6.83
N ASN A 226 7.45 1.91 -8.10
CA ASN A 226 8.22 0.72 -8.51
C ASN A 226 9.64 1.02 -9.01
N ARG A 227 10.09 2.26 -8.92
CA ARG A 227 11.40 2.70 -9.43
C ARG A 227 12.54 1.88 -8.82
N GLY A 228 13.41 1.34 -9.70
CA GLY A 228 14.62 0.58 -9.33
C GLY A 228 14.41 -0.91 -9.13
N PHE A 229 13.17 -1.44 -9.20
CA PHE A 229 12.89 -2.87 -9.14
C PHE A 229 11.72 -3.30 -10.04
N GLY A 230 10.99 -2.36 -10.64
CA GLY A 230 9.79 -2.65 -11.44
C GLY A 230 10.07 -3.57 -12.63
N GLU A 231 11.22 -3.45 -13.27
CA GLU A 231 11.63 -4.30 -14.39
C GLU A 231 11.77 -5.78 -14.00
N LYS A 232 12.09 -6.05 -12.73
CA LYS A 232 12.25 -7.41 -12.20
C LYS A 232 10.94 -8.01 -11.67
N ILE A 233 9.86 -7.25 -11.62
CA ILE A 233 8.54 -7.80 -11.30
C ILE A 233 8.13 -8.79 -12.39
N ASN A 234 7.89 -10.04 -12.02
CA ASN A 234 7.46 -11.09 -12.95
C ASN A 234 5.97 -10.97 -13.27
N LYS A 235 5.13 -10.98 -12.27
CA LYS A 235 3.67 -10.79 -12.37
C LYS A 235 3.24 -9.55 -11.58
N LEU A 236 2.24 -8.85 -12.10
CA LEU A 236 1.59 -7.74 -11.41
C LEU A 236 0.14 -8.15 -11.11
N LEU A 237 -0.19 -8.32 -9.84
CA LEU A 237 -1.57 -8.55 -9.42
C LEU A 237 -2.23 -7.19 -9.17
N VAL A 238 -3.39 -6.97 -9.79
CA VAL A 238 -4.21 -5.78 -9.61
C VAL A 238 -5.48 -6.17 -8.89
N VAL A 239 -5.60 -5.73 -7.65
CA VAL A 239 -6.79 -5.97 -6.84
C VAL A 239 -7.81 -4.88 -7.14
N THR A 240 -9.02 -5.30 -7.47
CA THR A 240 -10.17 -4.42 -7.73
C THR A 240 -11.36 -4.86 -6.88
N PHE A 241 -12.37 -4.00 -6.77
CA PHE A 241 -13.69 -4.42 -6.28
C PHE A 241 -14.80 -3.99 -7.25
N LEU A 242 -15.91 -4.73 -7.22
CA LEU A 242 -17.12 -4.41 -7.99
C LEU A 242 -17.93 -3.36 -7.23
N GLN A 243 -17.99 -2.15 -7.74
CA GLN A 243 -18.72 -1.04 -7.13
C GLN A 243 -20.22 -1.31 -6.94
N PRO A 244 -20.95 -1.98 -7.85
CA PRO A 244 -22.37 -2.29 -7.65
C PRO A 244 -22.68 -3.19 -6.45
N SER A 245 -21.68 -3.85 -5.86
CA SER A 245 -21.84 -4.62 -4.63
C SER A 245 -22.12 -3.74 -3.40
N TRP A 246 -21.94 -2.42 -3.51
CA TRP A 246 -22.00 -1.42 -2.44
C TRP A 246 -23.03 -0.34 -2.78
N GLU A 247 -24.33 -0.63 -2.60
CA GLU A 247 -25.43 0.22 -3.07
C GLU A 247 -25.42 1.64 -2.47
N TYR A 248 -25.58 1.77 -1.18
CA TYR A 248 -25.68 3.07 -0.48
C TYR A 248 -24.53 3.30 0.49
N ASP A 249 -23.92 2.22 0.88
CA ASP A 249 -22.81 2.21 1.80
C ASP A 249 -21.52 2.21 1.01
N ILE A 250 -21.15 3.40 0.53
CA ILE A 250 -19.84 3.73 0.94
C ILE A 250 -18.79 3.02 0.10
N GLN A 251 -18.29 3.74 -0.83
CA GLN A 251 -17.06 3.42 -1.55
C GLN A 251 -15.96 2.88 -0.62
N SER A 252 -15.91 3.33 0.66
CA SER A 252 -14.95 2.88 1.66
C SER A 252 -15.05 1.40 2.03
N ALA A 253 -16.23 0.79 2.01
CA ALA A 253 -16.37 -0.62 2.36
C ALA A 253 -15.79 -1.56 1.29
N GLY A 254 -15.86 -1.20 0.02
CA GLY A 254 -15.17 -1.91 -1.06
C GLY A 254 -13.65 -1.87 -0.91
N TYR A 255 -13.11 -0.72 -0.50
CA TYR A 255 -11.66 -0.59 -0.20
C TYR A 255 -11.27 -1.41 1.03
N LEU A 256 -12.13 -1.48 2.07
CA LEU A 256 -11.88 -2.29 3.24
C LEU A 256 -11.80 -3.79 2.89
N ASP A 257 -12.79 -4.31 2.17
CA ASP A 257 -12.80 -5.70 1.73
C ASP A 257 -11.59 -6.02 0.82
N ALA A 258 -11.25 -5.10 -0.09
CA ALA A 258 -10.06 -5.25 -0.94
C ALA A 258 -8.77 -5.24 -0.11
N GLY A 259 -8.70 -4.47 0.98
CA GLY A 259 -7.57 -4.45 1.91
C GLY A 259 -7.43 -5.77 2.67
N ILE A 260 -8.54 -6.32 3.19
CA ILE A 260 -8.56 -7.63 3.85
C ILE A 260 -8.10 -8.73 2.88
N TYR A 261 -8.66 -8.74 1.68
CA TYR A 261 -8.29 -9.71 0.65
C TYR A 261 -6.83 -9.57 0.22
N THR A 262 -6.33 -8.34 0.09
CA THR A 262 -4.92 -8.06 -0.22
C THR A 262 -3.98 -8.68 0.82
N MET A 263 -4.31 -8.57 2.11
CA MET A 263 -3.48 -9.19 3.15
C MET A 263 -3.45 -10.72 3.02
N ASN A 264 -4.58 -11.35 2.69
CA ASN A 264 -4.61 -12.79 2.41
C ASN A 264 -3.78 -13.14 1.18
N ILE A 265 -3.81 -12.34 0.10
CA ILE A 265 -2.90 -12.54 -1.05
C ILE A 265 -1.43 -12.50 -0.60
N LEU A 266 -1.05 -11.54 0.24
CA LEU A 266 0.34 -11.42 0.71
C LEU A 266 0.77 -12.64 1.53
N TYR A 267 -0.11 -13.18 2.37
CA TYR A 267 0.14 -14.41 3.11
C TYR A 267 0.21 -15.63 2.16
N ALA A 268 -0.71 -15.73 1.20
CA ALA A 268 -0.71 -16.80 0.22
C ALA A 268 0.56 -16.80 -0.64
N LEU A 269 1.00 -15.62 -1.11
CA LEU A 269 2.28 -15.47 -1.84
C LEU A 269 3.46 -15.94 -0.99
N HIS A 270 3.52 -15.53 0.28
CA HIS A 270 4.58 -15.94 1.19
C HIS A 270 4.56 -17.44 1.46
N TYR A 271 3.38 -18.04 1.61
CA TYR A 271 3.20 -19.48 1.76
C TYR A 271 3.72 -20.25 0.54
N HIS A 272 3.49 -19.73 -0.66
CA HIS A 272 4.00 -20.29 -1.92
C HIS A 272 5.45 -19.88 -2.22
N GLN A 273 6.18 -19.37 -1.24
CA GLN A 273 7.59 -18.93 -1.34
C GLN A 273 7.83 -17.89 -2.44
N LEU A 274 6.87 -17.00 -2.64
CA LEU A 274 6.96 -15.86 -3.55
C LEU A 274 7.20 -14.56 -2.79
N CYS A 275 8.02 -13.71 -3.37
CA CYS A 275 8.27 -12.36 -2.91
C CYS A 275 7.21 -11.40 -3.44
N ALA A 276 6.83 -10.43 -2.61
CA ALA A 276 5.83 -9.44 -2.98
C ALA A 276 6.17 -8.04 -2.49
N CYS A 277 5.77 -7.04 -3.29
CA CYS A 277 5.78 -5.64 -2.92
C CYS A 277 4.45 -5.00 -3.29
N THR A 278 3.72 -4.51 -2.29
CA THR A 278 2.49 -3.72 -2.52
C THR A 278 2.85 -2.33 -3.06
N LEU A 279 2.07 -1.89 -4.04
CA LEU A 279 2.18 -0.59 -4.68
C LEU A 279 0.81 0.09 -4.62
N ASN A 280 0.80 1.41 -4.42
CA ASN A 280 -0.46 2.14 -4.40
C ASN A 280 -1.11 2.19 -5.78
N ALA A 281 -2.44 2.30 -5.81
CA ALA A 281 -3.24 2.52 -7.03
C ALA A 281 -3.62 4.00 -7.20
N HIS A 282 -2.89 4.91 -6.57
CA HIS A 282 -3.15 6.34 -6.68
C HIS A 282 -2.53 6.90 -7.96
N PHE A 283 -3.39 7.24 -8.90
CA PHE A 283 -3.02 7.85 -10.17
C PHE A 283 -3.72 9.19 -10.36
N GLU A 284 -3.12 10.05 -11.18
CA GLU A 284 -3.86 11.17 -11.76
C GLU A 284 -4.99 10.62 -12.66
N VAL A 285 -6.10 11.34 -12.75
CA VAL A 285 -7.31 10.89 -13.50
C VAL A 285 -6.98 10.39 -14.91
N LYS A 286 -6.12 11.10 -15.64
CA LYS A 286 -5.69 10.68 -16.99
C LYS A 286 -4.99 9.31 -17.04
N ASN A 287 -4.33 8.92 -15.95
CA ASN A 287 -3.62 7.65 -15.84
C ASN A 287 -4.57 6.53 -15.36
N ILE A 288 -5.60 6.86 -14.57
CA ILE A 288 -6.65 5.90 -14.19
C ILE A 288 -7.32 5.35 -15.45
N GLU A 289 -7.73 6.21 -16.37
CA GLU A 289 -8.37 5.80 -17.62
C GLU A 289 -7.45 4.91 -18.47
N LYS A 290 -6.16 5.25 -18.56
CA LYS A 290 -5.17 4.41 -19.27
C LYS A 290 -5.01 3.03 -18.62
N VAL A 291 -4.90 2.97 -17.30
CA VAL A 291 -4.81 1.70 -16.56
C VAL A 291 -6.06 0.86 -16.78
N GLN A 292 -7.24 1.47 -16.73
CA GLN A 292 -8.50 0.78 -17.02
C GLN A 292 -8.53 0.20 -18.45
N GLN A 293 -8.05 0.96 -19.43
CA GLN A 293 -7.96 0.50 -20.83
C GLN A 293 -6.97 -0.65 -21.00
N ILE A 294 -5.73 -0.52 -20.47
CA ILE A 294 -4.70 -1.56 -20.56
C ILE A 294 -5.20 -2.87 -19.93
N LEU A 295 -5.86 -2.79 -18.79
CA LEU A 295 -6.40 -3.93 -18.05
C LEU A 295 -7.72 -4.45 -18.61
N ASN A 296 -8.32 -3.74 -19.56
CA ASN A 296 -9.68 -4.00 -20.02
C ASN A 296 -10.66 -4.15 -18.85
N LEU A 297 -10.57 -3.23 -17.88
CA LEU A 297 -11.45 -3.25 -16.71
C LEU A 297 -12.87 -2.89 -17.11
N SER A 298 -13.81 -3.62 -16.52
CA SER A 298 -15.21 -3.19 -16.56
C SER A 298 -15.34 -1.80 -15.91
N PRO A 299 -16.20 -0.91 -16.42
CA PRO A 299 -16.51 0.36 -15.75
C PRO A 299 -17.05 0.19 -14.31
N LEU A 300 -17.42 -1.04 -13.95
CA LEU A 300 -17.90 -1.41 -12.62
C LEU A 300 -16.77 -1.77 -11.65
N GLU A 301 -15.55 -1.96 -12.15
CA GLU A 301 -14.38 -2.34 -11.33
C GLU A 301 -13.58 -1.12 -10.91
N VAL A 302 -13.25 -1.04 -9.62
CA VAL A 302 -12.43 0.01 -9.03
C VAL A 302 -11.08 -0.58 -8.62
N PRO A 303 -9.96 -0.18 -9.24
CA PRO A 303 -8.63 -0.65 -8.82
C PRO A 303 -8.24 -0.04 -7.47
N THR A 304 -7.67 -0.86 -6.58
CA THR A 304 -7.36 -0.48 -5.20
C THR A 304 -5.89 -0.64 -4.83
N VAL A 305 -5.28 -1.76 -5.20
CA VAL A 305 -3.90 -2.09 -4.85
C VAL A 305 -3.25 -2.81 -6.03
N PHE A 306 -1.98 -2.50 -6.27
CA PHE A 306 -1.11 -3.30 -7.12
C PHE A 306 -0.13 -4.10 -6.25
N ILE A 307 0.17 -5.32 -6.65
CA ILE A 307 1.14 -6.19 -5.99
C ILE A 307 2.13 -6.67 -7.03
N GLY A 308 3.36 -6.20 -6.97
CA GLY A 308 4.47 -6.75 -7.75
C GLY A 308 4.92 -8.06 -7.13
N VAL A 309 4.97 -9.12 -7.94
CA VAL A 309 5.30 -10.48 -7.51
C VAL A 309 6.48 -11.00 -8.31
N GLY A 310 7.36 -11.74 -7.66
CA GLY A 310 8.50 -12.43 -8.27
C GLY A 310 9.00 -13.58 -7.39
N LYS A 311 9.79 -14.46 -7.96
CA LYS A 311 10.50 -15.45 -7.17
C LYS A 311 11.65 -14.81 -6.40
N PRO A 312 12.03 -15.33 -5.23
CA PRO A 312 13.10 -14.79 -4.41
C PRO A 312 14.47 -14.95 -5.10
N MET A 313 15.37 -14.03 -4.84
CA MET A 313 16.80 -14.23 -5.05
C MET A 313 17.39 -15.08 -3.91
N GLU A 314 18.54 -15.71 -4.12
CA GLU A 314 19.24 -16.51 -3.08
C GLU A 314 19.58 -15.71 -1.82
N LYS A 315 19.86 -14.42 -1.99
CA LYS A 315 20.07 -13.48 -0.88
C LYS A 315 19.25 -12.22 -1.14
N MET A 316 18.64 -11.70 -0.09
CA MET A 316 17.76 -10.55 -0.16
C MET A 316 17.99 -9.61 1.02
N MET A 317 18.02 -8.32 0.74
CA MET A 317 18.01 -7.30 1.79
C MET A 317 16.57 -7.05 2.24
N ILE A 318 16.31 -7.24 3.53
CA ILE A 318 15.00 -7.06 4.13
C ILE A 318 14.97 -5.76 4.91
N ALA A 319 13.99 -4.94 4.57
CA ALA A 319 13.69 -3.73 5.32
C ALA A 319 13.25 -4.08 6.74
N LYS A 320 13.75 -3.35 7.72
CA LYS A 320 13.40 -3.53 9.14
C LYS A 320 11.90 -3.27 9.36
N SER A 321 11.37 -2.24 8.72
CA SER A 321 9.95 -1.85 8.77
C SER A 321 9.41 -1.90 10.20
N GLU A 322 10.09 -1.19 11.11
CA GLU A 322 9.74 -1.15 12.54
C GLU A 322 8.28 -0.80 12.76
N ARG A 323 7.72 -1.32 13.80
CA ARG A 323 6.34 -1.07 14.21
C ARG A 323 6.32 -0.24 15.47
N ILE A 324 5.39 0.70 15.53
CA ILE A 324 5.09 1.39 16.79
C ILE A 324 4.56 0.39 17.82
N GLY A 325 4.80 0.67 19.10
CA GLY A 325 4.44 -0.22 20.21
C GLY A 325 2.95 -0.51 20.28
N VAL A 326 2.63 -1.70 20.75
CA VAL A 326 1.24 -2.18 20.86
C VAL A 326 0.40 -1.27 21.77
N ASP A 327 1.01 -0.66 22.78
CA ASP A 327 0.38 0.32 23.68
C ASP A 327 -0.13 1.60 22.99
N LYS A 328 0.37 1.88 21.77
CA LYS A 328 -0.13 2.99 20.92
C LYS A 328 -1.26 2.58 19.98
N ILE A 329 -1.52 1.27 19.87
CA ILE A 329 -2.48 0.73 18.91
C ILE A 329 -3.77 0.30 19.62
N ILE A 330 -3.66 -0.20 20.86
CA ILE A 330 -4.81 -0.72 21.62
C ILE A 330 -5.12 0.16 22.83
N ASP A 331 -6.39 0.41 23.04
CA ASP A 331 -6.91 1.02 24.26
C ASP A 331 -8.00 0.11 24.86
N PHE A 332 -7.93 -0.13 26.17
CA PHE A 332 -8.88 -0.97 26.91
C PHE A 332 -9.92 -0.07 27.59
N LEU A 333 -11.03 0.16 26.93
CA LEU A 333 -12.16 0.87 27.50
C LEU A 333 -12.94 -0.08 28.42
N LYS A 334 -13.05 0.27 29.73
CA LYS A 334 -13.75 -0.49 30.76
C LYS A 334 -14.98 0.25 31.20
#